data_42ce469f499a70da3a36039e5d992ab3
#
_entry.id   42ce469f499a70da3a36039e5d992ab3
#
_cell.length_a   1.000
_cell.length_b   1.000
_cell.length_c   1.000
_cell.angle_alpha   90.00
_cell.angle_beta   90.00
_cell.angle_gamma   90.00
#
_symmetry.space_group_name_H-M   'P 1'
#
loop_
_entity.id
_entity.type
_entity.pdbx_description
1 polymer ?
#
loop_
_entity_poly.entity_id
_entity_poly.type
_entity_poly.pdbx_seq_one_letter_code
_entity_poly.pdbx_strand_id
1 'polypeptide(L)'
;MEREHLYQQLISYGESDVYPFHMPGHKRRALPFPNPYTIDITEIDGFDNLHHAEGLIREAEERAAKLYGADRSYYLVNGSTCGLLAAICAAARRGDKVLAARNCHKAVYHAISMQGLAAEFLYPAITRGDLQGQITAAQVEEALTKHPDIAVVILTSPTYEGIVSDVAAIAACCHAHGAALIVDEAHGAHFGFGAGFPENAVRLGADAVIMSLHKTLPSFTQTALLHCNGTRIDPGRVARYLGVYETSSPSYLFMAGMDACIDLLREQGAELFAEYRRRLDAFYRDTADLAQLHVMRREDLCKEEAYDWDDSKLIIYAGAMGGEALHQELLGHHHLQM
;
A
#
# COMPACT_ATOMS: atom_id res chain seq x y z
N MET A 1 6.94 -6.98 -39.66
CA MET A 1 5.77 -6.34 -39.03
C MET A 1 6.29 -5.16 -38.22
N GLU A 2 5.88 -3.94 -38.57
CA GLU A 2 6.14 -2.79 -37.70
C GLU A 2 5.48 -3.06 -36.34
N ARG A 3 6.22 -2.83 -35.25
CA ARG A 3 5.64 -2.95 -33.91
C ARG A 3 4.65 -1.81 -33.71
N GLU A 4 3.45 -2.12 -33.29
CA GLU A 4 2.47 -1.10 -32.90
C GLU A 4 3.08 -0.16 -31.83
N HIS A 5 2.79 1.13 -31.93
CA HIS A 5 3.20 2.08 -30.92
C HIS A 5 2.50 1.81 -29.60
N LEU A 6 3.17 2.09 -28.47
CA LEU A 6 2.62 1.90 -27.11
C LEU A 6 1.19 2.44 -26.95
N TYR A 7 0.94 3.63 -27.51
CA TYR A 7 -0.40 4.26 -27.46
C TYR A 7 -1.48 3.39 -28.12
N GLN A 8 -1.20 2.83 -29.30
CA GLN A 8 -2.12 1.96 -30.03
C GLN A 8 -2.37 0.65 -29.27
N GLN A 9 -1.31 0.05 -28.72
CA GLN A 9 -1.42 -1.16 -27.90
C GLN A 9 -2.27 -0.93 -26.64
N LEU A 10 -2.12 0.23 -25.98
CA LEU A 10 -2.94 0.58 -24.81
C LEU A 10 -4.42 0.78 -25.16
N ILE A 11 -4.74 1.38 -26.32
CA ILE A 11 -6.11 1.50 -26.80
C ILE A 11 -6.68 0.10 -27.07
N SER A 12 -6.00 -0.71 -27.87
CA SER A 12 -6.44 -2.08 -28.21
C SER A 12 -6.65 -2.93 -26.94
N TYR A 13 -5.75 -2.81 -25.97
CA TYR A 13 -5.90 -3.48 -24.68
C TYR A 13 -7.10 -2.93 -23.90
N GLY A 14 -7.33 -1.62 -23.93
CA GLY A 14 -8.46 -0.96 -23.26
C GLY A 14 -9.82 -1.42 -23.82
N GLU A 15 -9.90 -1.71 -25.12
CA GLU A 15 -11.08 -2.18 -25.85
C GLU A 15 -11.24 -3.71 -25.81
N SER A 16 -10.23 -4.46 -25.36
CA SER A 16 -10.26 -5.92 -25.30
C SER A 16 -11.23 -6.43 -24.23
N ASP A 17 -11.66 -7.67 -24.37
CA ASP A 17 -12.49 -8.39 -23.39
C ASP A 17 -11.70 -9.01 -22.22
N VAL A 18 -10.39 -8.84 -22.22
CA VAL A 18 -9.50 -9.34 -21.13
C VAL A 18 -9.85 -8.65 -19.81
N TYR A 19 -10.20 -9.43 -18.79
CA TYR A 19 -10.49 -8.90 -17.45
C TYR A 19 -9.20 -8.71 -16.64
N PRO A 20 -8.91 -7.49 -16.13
CA PRO A 20 -7.67 -7.17 -15.45
C PRO A 20 -7.72 -7.57 -13.97
N PHE A 21 -7.17 -8.71 -13.59
CA PHE A 21 -6.90 -9.02 -12.18
C PHE A 21 -5.67 -8.29 -11.65
N HIS A 22 -4.77 -7.87 -12.54
CA HIS A 22 -3.63 -7.01 -12.19
C HIS A 22 -4.05 -5.61 -11.71
N MET A 23 -3.13 -4.89 -11.08
CA MET A 23 -3.30 -3.47 -10.75
C MET A 23 -3.38 -2.62 -12.04
N PRO A 24 -4.09 -1.49 -12.03
CA PRO A 24 -4.64 -0.77 -10.87
C PRO A 24 -6.00 -1.29 -10.39
N GLY A 25 -6.37 -0.91 -9.15
CA GLY A 25 -7.57 -1.39 -8.45
C GLY A 25 -8.91 -0.99 -9.08
N HIS A 26 -8.97 0.06 -9.91
CA HIS A 26 -10.20 0.48 -10.60
C HIS A 26 -10.70 -0.53 -11.64
N LYS A 27 -9.88 -1.50 -12.07
CA LYS A 27 -10.26 -2.58 -12.99
C LYS A 27 -10.96 -2.10 -14.25
N ARG A 28 -10.52 -1.01 -14.85
CA ARG A 28 -11.13 -0.27 -15.98
C ARG A 28 -12.55 0.26 -15.71
N ARG A 29 -13.04 0.19 -14.45
CA ARG A 29 -14.30 0.83 -14.07
C ARG A 29 -14.00 2.26 -13.66
N ALA A 30 -14.37 3.21 -14.48
CA ALA A 30 -14.16 4.62 -14.21
C ALA A 30 -15.09 5.08 -13.09
N LEU A 31 -14.54 5.86 -12.13
CA LEU A 31 -15.35 6.88 -11.46
C LEU A 31 -15.85 7.88 -12.51
N PRO A 32 -16.97 8.58 -12.27
CA PRO A 32 -17.37 9.70 -13.13
C PRO A 32 -16.23 10.74 -13.16
N PHE A 33 -15.45 10.71 -14.22
CA PHE A 33 -14.28 11.56 -14.35
C PHE A 33 -14.41 12.37 -15.66
N PRO A 34 -14.25 13.71 -15.62
CA PRO A 34 -14.36 14.52 -16.82
C PRO A 34 -13.24 14.22 -17.81
N ASN A 35 -13.32 14.77 -19.01
CA ASN A 35 -12.22 14.70 -19.95
C ASN A 35 -10.93 15.24 -19.31
N PRO A 36 -9.87 14.44 -19.18
CA PRO A 36 -8.64 14.83 -18.49
C PRO A 36 -8.08 16.18 -18.95
N TYR A 37 -8.10 16.45 -20.25
CA TYR A 37 -7.57 17.70 -20.80
C TYR A 37 -8.30 18.97 -20.31
N THR A 38 -9.52 18.85 -19.78
CA THR A 38 -10.27 19.99 -19.27
C THR A 38 -9.95 20.35 -17.82
N ILE A 39 -9.27 19.46 -17.11
CA ILE A 39 -8.90 19.63 -15.70
C ILE A 39 -7.40 19.42 -15.44
N ASP A 40 -6.58 19.27 -16.49
CA ASP A 40 -5.13 19.21 -16.38
C ASP A 40 -4.57 20.62 -16.32
N ILE A 41 -4.20 21.03 -15.10
CA ILE A 41 -3.71 22.38 -14.79
C ILE A 41 -2.40 22.29 -14.01
N THR A 42 -1.79 23.43 -13.74
CA THR A 42 -0.68 23.62 -12.80
C THR A 42 -1.14 24.47 -11.60
N GLU A 43 -0.22 24.96 -10.79
CA GLU A 43 -0.47 25.85 -9.64
C GLU A 43 -0.93 27.25 -10.12
N ILE A 44 -2.23 27.37 -10.38
CA ILE A 44 -2.86 28.64 -10.77
C ILE A 44 -3.72 29.20 -9.63
N ASP A 45 -4.05 30.47 -9.72
CA ASP A 45 -4.87 31.15 -8.72
C ASP A 45 -6.18 30.39 -8.44
N GLY A 46 -6.44 30.11 -7.16
CA GLY A 46 -7.63 29.41 -6.69
C GLY A 46 -7.51 27.87 -6.62
N PHE A 47 -6.37 27.28 -7.03
CA PHE A 47 -6.21 25.82 -7.05
C PHE A 47 -5.12 25.28 -6.11
N ASP A 48 -4.53 26.14 -5.26
CA ASP A 48 -3.55 25.74 -4.25
C ASP A 48 -2.23 25.21 -4.84
N ASN A 49 -1.28 24.77 -4.00
CA ASN A 49 0.01 24.20 -4.37
C ASN A 49 0.33 23.03 -3.45
N LEU A 50 0.59 21.82 -4.03
CA LEU A 50 0.79 20.60 -3.25
C LEU A 50 1.90 20.74 -2.20
N HIS A 51 3.00 21.42 -2.53
CA HIS A 51 4.14 21.55 -1.62
C HIS A 51 3.98 22.69 -0.59
N HIS A 52 2.95 23.52 -0.75
CA HIS A 52 2.59 24.62 0.15
C HIS A 52 1.06 24.69 0.31
N ALA A 53 0.44 23.54 0.60
CA ALA A 53 -1.01 23.40 0.66
C ALA A 53 -1.61 24.23 1.80
N GLU A 54 -2.45 25.22 1.45
CA GLU A 54 -3.13 26.12 2.38
C GLU A 54 -4.65 26.21 2.12
N GLY A 55 -5.13 25.71 0.97
CA GLY A 55 -6.51 25.77 0.51
C GLY A 55 -7.08 24.38 0.16
N LEU A 56 -7.54 24.21 -1.09
CA LEU A 56 -8.26 23.02 -1.56
C LEU A 56 -7.50 21.72 -1.37
N ILE A 57 -6.19 21.72 -1.63
CA ILE A 57 -5.35 20.51 -1.45
C ILE A 57 -5.22 20.22 0.04
N ARG A 58 -5.01 21.24 0.87
CA ARG A 58 -4.96 21.08 2.33
C ARG A 58 -6.24 20.46 2.87
N GLU A 59 -7.40 20.96 2.44
CA GLU A 59 -8.70 20.42 2.84
C GLU A 59 -8.89 18.96 2.39
N ALA A 60 -8.41 18.63 1.18
CA ALA A 60 -8.45 17.26 0.66
C ALA A 60 -7.57 16.31 1.50
N GLU A 61 -6.36 16.71 1.85
CA GLU A 61 -5.46 15.98 2.75
C GLU A 61 -6.06 15.80 4.15
N GLU A 62 -6.76 16.79 4.67
CA GLU A 62 -7.46 16.72 5.97
C GLU A 62 -8.66 15.78 5.92
N ARG A 63 -9.41 15.72 4.79
CA ARG A 63 -10.45 14.72 4.59
C ARG A 63 -9.88 13.29 4.60
N ALA A 64 -8.75 13.08 3.92
CA ALA A 64 -8.06 11.79 3.93
C ALA A 64 -7.55 11.44 5.34
N ALA A 65 -6.93 12.37 6.05
CA ALA A 65 -6.47 12.18 7.41
C ALA A 65 -7.61 11.74 8.34
N LYS A 66 -8.73 12.46 8.31
CA LYS A 66 -9.92 12.13 9.10
C LYS A 66 -10.49 10.76 8.76
N LEU A 67 -10.52 10.38 7.49
CA LEU A 67 -11.07 9.10 7.04
C LEU A 67 -10.24 7.92 7.58
N TYR A 68 -8.91 8.00 7.51
CA TYR A 68 -8.01 6.95 7.97
C TYR A 68 -7.69 7.03 9.47
N GLY A 69 -7.96 8.15 10.12
CA GLY A 69 -7.68 8.36 11.54
C GLY A 69 -6.26 8.87 11.81
N ALA A 70 -5.65 9.56 10.85
CA ALA A 70 -4.33 10.15 10.97
C ALA A 70 -4.39 11.58 11.54
N ASP A 71 -3.30 12.02 12.20
CA ASP A 71 -3.14 13.42 12.59
C ASP A 71 -2.89 14.31 11.36
N ARG A 72 -2.19 13.77 10.36
CA ARG A 72 -1.90 14.43 9.09
C ARG A 72 -1.75 13.43 7.95
N SER A 73 -2.25 13.81 6.76
CA SER A 73 -2.04 13.07 5.52
C SER A 73 -1.44 13.98 4.46
N TYR A 74 -0.71 13.36 3.53
CA TYR A 74 -0.13 14.01 2.37
C TYR A 74 -0.52 13.24 1.12
N TYR A 75 -0.94 13.94 0.09
CA TYR A 75 -1.15 13.36 -1.24
C TYR A 75 0.20 13.13 -1.92
N LEU A 76 0.36 11.96 -2.53
CA LEU A 76 1.59 11.57 -3.22
C LEU A 76 1.29 11.31 -4.70
N VAL A 77 1.91 12.10 -5.55
CA VAL A 77 1.77 11.97 -7.02
C VAL A 77 2.94 11.19 -7.66
N ASN A 78 3.97 10.86 -6.88
CA ASN A 78 5.11 10.03 -7.32
C ASN A 78 5.08 8.62 -6.68
N GLY A 79 3.90 8.14 -6.30
CA GLY A 79 3.67 6.80 -5.74
C GLY A 79 4.16 6.64 -4.31
N SER A 80 3.92 5.47 -3.74
CA SER A 80 4.41 5.12 -2.39
C SER A 80 5.94 5.17 -2.29
N THR A 81 6.64 5.08 -3.41
CA THR A 81 8.11 5.18 -3.43
C THR A 81 8.59 6.51 -2.84
N CYS A 82 8.03 7.65 -3.28
CA CYS A 82 8.42 8.96 -2.74
C CYS A 82 8.04 9.09 -1.26
N GLY A 83 6.87 8.57 -0.86
CA GLY A 83 6.41 8.55 0.53
C GLY A 83 7.35 7.78 1.45
N LEU A 84 7.79 6.58 1.04
CA LEU A 84 8.78 5.78 1.79
C LEU A 84 10.11 6.52 1.91
N LEU A 85 10.63 7.07 0.81
CA LEU A 85 11.86 7.85 0.82
C LEU A 85 11.74 9.05 1.78
N ALA A 86 10.66 9.81 1.68
CA ALA A 86 10.42 11.00 2.50
C ALA A 86 10.27 10.64 3.99
N ALA A 87 9.46 9.64 4.33
CA ALA A 87 9.22 9.22 5.70
C ALA A 87 10.51 8.72 6.38
N ILE A 88 11.29 7.86 5.71
CA ILE A 88 12.55 7.33 6.25
C ILE A 88 13.58 8.45 6.43
N CYS A 89 13.75 9.32 5.43
CA CYS A 89 14.68 10.45 5.52
C CYS A 89 14.24 11.51 6.54
N ALA A 90 12.92 11.64 6.78
CA ALA A 90 12.40 12.50 7.85
C ALA A 90 12.63 11.90 9.24
N ALA A 91 12.48 10.60 9.39
CA ALA A 91 12.59 9.90 10.67
C ALA A 91 14.05 9.71 11.11
N ALA A 92 14.98 9.44 10.17
CA ALA A 92 16.38 9.17 10.46
C ALA A 92 17.32 10.24 9.87
N ARG A 93 18.46 10.45 10.51
CA ARG A 93 19.55 11.33 10.04
C ARG A 93 20.68 10.48 9.51
N ARG A 94 21.56 11.10 8.70
CA ARG A 94 22.78 10.44 8.21
C ARG A 94 23.57 9.85 9.38
N GLY A 95 23.88 8.56 9.29
CA GLY A 95 24.60 7.79 10.29
C GLY A 95 23.74 7.13 11.37
N ASP A 96 22.43 7.48 11.45
CA ASP A 96 21.52 6.78 12.34
C ASP A 96 21.35 5.31 11.92
N LYS A 97 20.98 4.46 12.86
CA LYS A 97 20.69 3.05 12.62
C LYS A 97 19.18 2.83 12.49
N VAL A 98 18.81 2.00 11.51
CA VAL A 98 17.43 1.59 11.26
C VAL A 98 17.30 0.08 11.27
N LEU A 99 16.13 -0.42 11.65
CA LEU A 99 15.76 -1.84 11.59
C LEU A 99 14.70 -2.01 10.49
N ALA A 100 14.99 -2.78 9.47
CA ALA A 100 14.09 -2.96 8.33
C ALA A 100 13.72 -4.44 8.12
N ALA A 101 12.46 -4.70 7.79
CA ALA A 101 12.06 -6.04 7.31
C ALA A 101 12.79 -6.36 6.00
N ARG A 102 13.37 -7.57 5.89
CA ARG A 102 14.19 -7.94 4.72
C ARG A 102 13.37 -8.06 3.43
N ASN A 103 12.07 -8.30 3.56
CA ASN A 103 11.09 -8.33 2.47
C ASN A 103 10.51 -6.96 2.09
N CYS A 104 11.09 -5.85 2.58
CA CYS A 104 10.62 -4.51 2.26
C CYS A 104 10.86 -4.15 0.78
N HIS A 105 10.08 -3.19 0.28
CA HIS A 105 10.21 -2.66 -1.07
C HIS A 105 11.59 -2.02 -1.28
N LYS A 106 12.11 -2.07 -2.51
CA LYS A 106 13.43 -1.50 -2.89
C LYS A 106 13.62 -0.03 -2.49
N ALA A 107 12.54 0.76 -2.36
CA ALA A 107 12.60 2.14 -1.90
C ALA A 107 13.22 2.28 -0.49
N VAL A 108 13.02 1.30 0.39
CA VAL A 108 13.64 1.29 1.73
C VAL A 108 15.16 1.17 1.61
N TYR A 109 15.66 0.27 0.77
CA TYR A 109 17.11 0.13 0.50
C TYR A 109 17.69 1.39 -0.15
N HIS A 110 16.94 2.03 -1.04
CA HIS A 110 17.34 3.29 -1.64
C HIS A 110 17.46 4.40 -0.59
N ALA A 111 16.48 4.52 0.31
CA ALA A 111 16.51 5.49 1.42
C ALA A 111 17.72 5.25 2.33
N ILE A 112 17.98 4.00 2.74
CA ILE A 112 19.13 3.60 3.56
C ILE A 112 20.43 4.04 2.87
N SER A 113 20.60 3.72 1.59
CA SER A 113 21.79 4.05 0.80
C SER A 113 21.98 5.56 0.61
N MET A 114 20.92 6.27 0.19
CA MET A 114 20.99 7.71 -0.12
C MET A 114 21.22 8.55 1.14
N GLN A 115 20.57 8.19 2.24
CA GLN A 115 20.69 8.88 3.52
C GLN A 115 21.97 8.46 4.27
N GLY A 116 22.63 7.36 3.87
CA GLY A 116 23.83 6.82 4.53
C GLY A 116 23.51 6.31 5.94
N LEU A 117 22.45 5.51 6.05
CA LEU A 117 22.02 4.89 7.31
C LEU A 117 22.75 3.57 7.55
N ALA A 118 22.98 3.23 8.81
CA ALA A 118 23.31 1.87 9.20
C ALA A 118 22.02 1.04 9.27
N ALA A 119 22.05 -0.21 8.82
CA ALA A 119 20.83 -1.03 8.79
C ALA A 119 21.06 -2.40 9.42
N GLU A 120 20.12 -2.77 10.29
CA GLU A 120 19.87 -4.14 10.74
C GLU A 120 18.62 -4.68 10.05
N PHE A 121 18.50 -6.00 9.88
CA PHE A 121 17.40 -6.59 9.15
C PHE A 121 16.68 -7.67 9.94
N LEU A 122 15.35 -7.63 9.90
CA LEU A 122 14.46 -8.68 10.37
C LEU A 122 14.10 -9.60 9.19
N TYR A 123 14.18 -10.88 9.39
CA TYR A 123 13.88 -11.89 8.38
C TYR A 123 12.53 -12.53 8.72
N PRO A 124 11.49 -12.37 7.87
CA PRO A 124 10.24 -13.09 8.05
C PRO A 124 10.50 -14.60 7.91
N ALA A 125 9.77 -15.40 8.68
CA ALA A 125 9.75 -16.84 8.47
C ALA A 125 9.09 -17.15 7.12
N ILE A 126 9.47 -18.26 6.49
CA ILE A 126 8.75 -18.75 5.33
C ILE A 126 7.59 -19.62 5.83
N THR A 127 6.38 -19.36 5.33
CA THR A 127 5.18 -20.12 5.67
C THR A 127 5.23 -21.51 5.04
N ARG A 128 4.34 -22.41 5.51
CA ARG A 128 4.17 -23.73 4.91
C ARG A 128 3.76 -23.69 3.43
N GLY A 129 3.19 -22.57 2.98
CA GLY A 129 2.84 -22.32 1.58
C GLY A 129 3.91 -21.58 0.77
N ASP A 130 5.16 -21.54 1.23
CA ASP A 130 6.30 -20.87 0.61
C ASP A 130 6.12 -19.34 0.45
N LEU A 131 5.28 -18.72 1.29
CA LEU A 131 5.10 -17.27 1.33
C LEU A 131 5.99 -16.65 2.41
N GLN A 132 6.25 -15.35 2.28
CA GLN A 132 6.90 -14.57 3.33
C GLN A 132 5.93 -14.29 4.47
N GLY A 133 6.22 -14.81 5.66
CA GLY A 133 5.40 -14.65 6.85
C GLY A 133 5.49 -13.25 7.48
N GLN A 134 4.86 -13.12 8.65
CA GLN A 134 4.89 -11.88 9.42
C GLN A 134 6.26 -11.58 10.04
N ILE A 135 6.46 -10.31 10.39
CA ILE A 135 7.45 -9.91 11.39
C ILE A 135 6.72 -9.84 12.74
N THR A 136 7.27 -10.47 13.77
CA THR A 136 6.64 -10.53 15.10
C THR A 136 7.17 -9.42 16.02
N ALA A 137 6.36 -9.01 17.00
CA ALA A 137 6.79 -8.07 18.03
C ALA A 137 7.99 -8.62 18.84
N ALA A 138 8.08 -9.92 19.03
CA ALA A 138 9.22 -10.56 19.71
C ALA A 138 10.54 -10.39 18.96
N GLN A 139 10.53 -10.51 17.63
CA GLN A 139 11.73 -10.25 16.80
C GLN A 139 12.16 -8.78 16.89
N VAL A 140 11.18 -7.85 16.90
CA VAL A 140 11.45 -6.40 17.04
C VAL A 140 12.04 -6.11 18.42
N GLU A 141 11.46 -6.66 19.50
CA GLU A 141 11.93 -6.51 20.88
C GLU A 141 13.37 -7.01 21.05
N GLU A 142 13.68 -8.20 20.52
CA GLU A 142 15.04 -8.76 20.57
C GLU A 142 16.04 -7.84 19.86
N ALA A 143 15.68 -7.35 18.66
CA ALA A 143 16.56 -6.48 17.88
C ALA A 143 16.78 -5.11 18.54
N LEU A 144 15.73 -4.49 19.09
CA LEU A 144 15.82 -3.20 19.77
C LEU A 144 16.58 -3.30 21.11
N THR A 145 16.42 -4.42 21.84
CA THR A 145 17.20 -4.69 23.05
C THR A 145 18.70 -4.83 22.73
N LYS A 146 19.03 -5.55 21.66
CA LYS A 146 20.40 -5.76 21.21
C LYS A 146 21.04 -4.49 20.63
N HIS A 147 20.25 -3.65 19.99
CA HIS A 147 20.67 -2.42 19.32
C HIS A 147 19.81 -1.23 19.77
N PRO A 148 20.04 -0.70 20.97
CA PRO A 148 19.24 0.39 21.55
C PRO A 148 19.44 1.74 20.84
N ASP A 149 20.34 1.81 19.87
CA ASP A 149 20.64 2.96 19.02
C ASP A 149 19.79 2.97 17.72
N ILE A 150 18.88 2.01 17.54
CA ILE A 150 17.95 2.01 16.42
C ILE A 150 16.94 3.14 16.60
N ALA A 151 16.91 4.06 15.63
CA ALA A 151 16.00 5.20 15.63
C ALA A 151 14.63 4.90 15.01
N VAL A 152 14.59 3.97 14.04
CA VAL A 152 13.40 3.71 13.20
C VAL A 152 13.28 2.22 12.89
N VAL A 153 12.09 1.68 13.02
CA VAL A 153 11.69 0.35 12.54
C VAL A 153 10.83 0.52 11.29
N ILE A 154 11.09 -0.27 10.25
CA ILE A 154 10.40 -0.19 8.96
C ILE A 154 9.88 -1.58 8.61
N LEU A 155 8.56 -1.69 8.45
CA LEU A 155 7.87 -2.94 8.14
C LEU A 155 7.10 -2.82 6.83
N THR A 156 6.85 -3.97 6.17
CA THR A 156 5.85 -4.13 5.11
C THR A 156 4.70 -4.97 5.67
N SER A 157 3.53 -4.35 5.81
CA SER A 157 2.31 -5.02 6.29
C SER A 157 1.09 -4.30 5.70
N PRO A 158 0.27 -5.01 4.86
CA PRO A 158 0.44 -6.42 4.48
C PRO A 158 1.60 -6.64 3.51
N THR A 159 2.04 -7.90 3.39
CA THR A 159 2.90 -8.33 2.29
C THR A 159 2.13 -8.29 0.96
N TYR A 160 2.80 -8.56 -0.16
CA TYR A 160 2.15 -8.66 -1.48
C TYR A 160 1.03 -9.71 -1.49
N GLU A 161 1.26 -10.82 -0.77
CA GLU A 161 0.34 -11.96 -0.65
C GLU A 161 -0.74 -11.75 0.42
N GLY A 162 -0.71 -10.61 1.13
CA GLY A 162 -1.73 -10.23 2.10
C GLY A 162 -1.43 -10.62 3.54
N ILE A 163 -0.23 -11.10 3.90
CA ILE A 163 0.10 -11.44 5.28
C ILE A 163 0.30 -10.18 6.10
N VAL A 164 -0.38 -10.10 7.24
CA VAL A 164 -0.41 -8.96 8.16
C VAL A 164 0.34 -9.30 9.44
N SER A 165 1.17 -8.39 9.90
CA SER A 165 1.87 -8.44 11.19
C SER A 165 1.03 -7.78 12.29
N ASP A 166 1.27 -8.11 13.56
CA ASP A 166 0.66 -7.42 14.70
C ASP A 166 1.28 -6.02 14.88
N VAL A 167 0.80 -5.08 14.04
CA VAL A 167 1.29 -3.70 14.02
C VAL A 167 1.09 -3.02 15.37
N ALA A 168 0.01 -3.30 16.09
CA ALA A 168 -0.26 -2.67 17.38
C ALA A 168 0.77 -3.07 18.43
N ALA A 169 1.08 -4.37 18.54
CA ALA A 169 2.10 -4.86 19.45
C ALA A 169 3.51 -4.35 19.05
N ILE A 170 3.81 -4.29 17.75
CA ILE A 170 5.07 -3.78 17.24
C ILE A 170 5.22 -2.28 17.52
N ALA A 171 4.16 -1.48 17.33
CA ALA A 171 4.16 -0.05 17.63
C ALA A 171 4.44 0.20 19.13
N ALA A 172 3.75 -0.53 20.01
CA ALA A 172 3.97 -0.45 21.45
C ALA A 172 5.42 -0.79 21.83
N CYS A 173 5.98 -1.84 21.22
CA CYS A 173 7.38 -2.23 21.41
C CYS A 173 8.34 -1.12 20.94
N CYS A 174 8.19 -0.61 19.71
CA CYS A 174 9.03 0.47 19.17
C CYS A 174 8.99 1.71 20.09
N HIS A 175 7.81 2.10 20.52
CA HIS A 175 7.62 3.28 21.39
C HIS A 175 8.25 3.11 22.77
N ALA A 176 8.20 1.90 23.35
CA ALA A 176 8.87 1.60 24.62
C ALA A 176 10.40 1.76 24.53
N HIS A 177 10.98 1.49 23.38
CA HIS A 177 12.41 1.67 23.10
C HIS A 177 12.75 3.06 22.50
N GLY A 178 11.78 3.96 22.34
CA GLY A 178 12.00 5.31 21.80
C GLY A 178 12.18 5.35 20.28
N ALA A 179 12.00 4.25 19.57
CA ALA A 179 12.07 4.16 18.10
C ALA A 179 10.74 4.57 17.46
N ALA A 180 10.80 5.15 16.25
CA ALA A 180 9.61 5.37 15.43
C ALA A 180 9.28 4.11 14.61
N LEU A 181 7.99 3.92 14.30
CA LEU A 181 7.52 2.85 13.43
C LEU A 181 6.99 3.41 12.11
N ILE A 182 7.58 2.99 10.99
CA ILE A 182 7.10 3.24 9.62
C ILE A 182 6.54 1.93 9.05
N VAL A 183 5.30 1.98 8.55
CA VAL A 183 4.65 0.83 7.91
C VAL A 183 4.42 1.13 6.43
N ASP A 184 5.03 0.31 5.58
CA ASP A 184 4.68 0.21 4.17
C ASP A 184 3.40 -0.62 4.03
N GLU A 185 2.27 0.07 4.00
CA GLU A 185 0.92 -0.49 3.82
C GLU A 185 0.43 -0.27 2.37
N ALA A 186 1.36 -0.29 1.40
CA ALA A 186 1.02 -0.03 0.01
C ALA A 186 -0.03 -0.99 -0.56
N HIS A 187 -0.18 -2.19 -0.03
CA HIS A 187 -1.17 -3.19 -0.41
C HIS A 187 -2.42 -3.20 0.50
N GLY A 188 -2.50 -2.34 1.50
CA GLY A 188 -3.56 -2.29 2.50
C GLY A 188 -4.38 -0.99 2.51
N ALA A 189 -4.39 -0.19 1.44
CA ALA A 189 -5.13 1.08 1.41
C ALA A 189 -6.66 0.92 1.65
N HIS A 190 -7.20 -0.28 1.52
CA HIS A 190 -8.59 -0.62 1.79
C HIS A 190 -8.86 -1.10 3.23
N PHE A 191 -7.83 -1.20 4.06
CA PHE A 191 -7.97 -1.67 5.44
C PHE A 191 -8.78 -0.69 6.31
N GLY A 192 -9.60 -1.25 7.21
CA GLY A 192 -10.43 -0.46 8.12
C GLY A 192 -11.78 0.00 7.54
N PHE A 193 -12.14 -0.34 6.28
CA PHE A 193 -13.41 0.08 5.66
C PHE A 193 -14.53 -0.96 5.68
N GLY A 194 -14.27 -2.21 6.04
CA GLY A 194 -15.30 -3.24 6.05
C GLY A 194 -15.02 -4.33 7.07
N ALA A 195 -16.09 -4.90 7.62
CA ALA A 195 -15.98 -6.06 8.50
C ALA A 195 -15.33 -7.24 7.75
N GLY A 196 -14.39 -7.92 8.40
CA GLY A 196 -13.66 -9.05 7.81
C GLY A 196 -12.41 -8.68 7.04
N PHE A 197 -12.09 -7.38 6.92
CA PHE A 197 -10.80 -6.90 6.46
C PHE A 197 -9.95 -6.45 7.66
N PRO A 198 -8.60 -6.53 7.58
CA PRO A 198 -7.73 -6.06 8.64
C PRO A 198 -7.92 -4.56 8.97
N GLU A 199 -7.51 -4.15 10.16
CA GLU A 199 -7.47 -2.73 10.53
C GLU A 199 -6.19 -2.09 9.95
N ASN A 200 -6.26 -0.79 9.61
CA ASN A 200 -5.14 -0.05 9.04
C ASN A 200 -4.08 0.32 10.10
N ALA A 201 -2.83 0.36 9.67
CA ALA A 201 -1.68 0.62 10.53
C ALA A 201 -1.69 2.01 11.19
N VAL A 202 -2.41 2.98 10.62
CA VAL A 202 -2.59 4.33 11.19
C VAL A 202 -3.26 4.24 12.56
N ARG A 203 -4.41 3.52 12.62
CA ARG A 203 -5.17 3.33 13.86
C ARG A 203 -4.51 2.38 14.84
N LEU A 204 -3.60 1.53 14.35
CA LEU A 204 -2.82 0.59 15.16
C LEU A 204 -1.56 1.24 15.77
N GLY A 205 -1.34 2.54 15.55
CA GLY A 205 -0.33 3.32 16.26
C GLY A 205 1.01 3.46 15.54
N ALA A 206 1.10 3.16 14.26
CA ALA A 206 2.29 3.49 13.47
C ALA A 206 2.49 5.01 13.37
N ASP A 207 3.75 5.47 13.42
CA ASP A 207 4.10 6.90 13.34
C ASP A 207 4.03 7.44 11.91
N ALA A 208 4.32 6.60 10.91
CA ALA A 208 4.07 6.89 9.50
C ALA A 208 3.58 5.66 8.76
N VAL A 209 2.59 5.84 7.88
CA VAL A 209 2.00 4.76 7.06
C VAL A 209 1.91 5.22 5.62
N ILE A 210 2.42 4.40 4.70
CA ILE A 210 2.38 4.71 3.27
C ILE A 210 1.44 3.74 2.57
N MET A 211 0.42 4.28 1.90
CA MET A 211 -0.63 3.51 1.21
C MET A 211 -0.66 3.84 -0.27
N SER A 212 -0.61 2.83 -1.14
CA SER A 212 -0.88 3.01 -2.58
C SER A 212 -2.38 2.93 -2.85
N LEU A 213 -3.04 4.05 -3.08
CA LEU A 213 -4.48 4.03 -3.40
C LEU A 213 -4.76 3.20 -4.65
N HIS A 214 -3.94 3.35 -5.68
CA HIS A 214 -4.12 2.69 -6.96
C HIS A 214 -4.01 1.16 -6.92
N LYS A 215 -3.43 0.54 -5.88
CA LYS A 215 -3.26 -0.92 -5.83
C LYS A 215 -4.56 -1.64 -5.48
N THR A 216 -5.33 -1.12 -4.55
CA THR A 216 -6.52 -1.79 -4.01
C THR A 216 -7.79 -0.96 -4.09
N LEU A 217 -7.69 0.31 -4.44
CA LEU A 217 -8.80 1.26 -4.53
C LEU A 217 -8.91 1.87 -5.94
N PRO A 218 -10.06 2.46 -6.29
CA PRO A 218 -10.29 3.03 -7.63
C PRO A 218 -9.63 4.40 -7.79
N SER A 219 -8.30 4.42 -7.92
CA SER A 219 -7.52 5.63 -8.19
C SER A 219 -6.54 5.36 -9.32
N PHE A 220 -5.98 6.42 -9.92
CA PHE A 220 -5.00 6.30 -11.00
C PHE A 220 -3.70 5.67 -10.51
N THR A 221 -3.03 4.91 -11.37
CA THR A 221 -1.66 4.42 -11.10
C THR A 221 -0.76 5.58 -10.67
N GLN A 222 0.13 5.32 -9.71
CA GLN A 222 1.05 6.30 -9.13
C GLN A 222 0.45 7.12 -7.97
N THR A 223 -0.86 7.09 -7.73
CA THR A 223 -1.47 7.78 -6.58
C THR A 223 -1.25 7.04 -5.27
N ALA A 224 -0.89 7.76 -4.22
CA ALA A 224 -0.66 7.21 -2.90
C ALA A 224 -0.91 8.25 -1.79
N LEU A 225 -0.91 7.79 -0.54
CA LEU A 225 -0.98 8.64 0.66
C LEU A 225 0.19 8.34 1.59
N LEU A 226 0.67 9.37 2.26
CA LEU A 226 1.49 9.25 3.45
C LEU A 226 0.71 9.81 4.63
N HIS A 227 0.46 8.98 5.63
CA HIS A 227 -0.17 9.35 6.89
C HIS A 227 0.90 9.47 7.98
N CYS A 228 0.77 10.47 8.85
CA CYS A 228 1.66 10.69 9.98
C CYS A 228 0.86 10.85 11.26
N ASN A 229 1.36 10.27 12.36
CA ASN A 229 0.80 10.34 13.70
C ASN A 229 1.85 10.76 14.72
N GLY A 230 1.40 11.46 15.76
CA GLY A 230 2.24 11.86 16.88
C GLY A 230 3.37 12.81 16.48
N THR A 231 4.45 12.77 17.24
CA THR A 231 5.55 13.74 17.12
C THR A 231 6.93 13.10 16.94
N ARG A 232 7.02 11.76 16.83
CA ARG A 232 8.31 11.06 16.66
C ARG A 232 8.95 11.35 15.31
N ILE A 233 8.12 11.57 14.29
CA ILE A 233 8.57 12.00 12.96
C ILE A 233 8.14 13.45 12.78
N ASP A 234 9.11 14.35 12.61
CA ASP A 234 8.87 15.79 12.45
C ASP A 234 8.11 16.09 11.14
N PRO A 235 6.88 16.63 11.18
CA PRO A 235 6.11 16.97 9.99
C PRO A 235 6.80 17.97 9.05
N GLY A 236 7.61 18.88 9.60
CA GLY A 236 8.39 19.83 8.80
C GLY A 236 9.48 19.14 7.98
N ARG A 237 10.10 18.08 8.53
CA ARG A 237 11.05 17.25 7.79
C ARG A 237 10.33 16.41 6.73
N VAL A 238 9.15 15.87 7.04
CA VAL A 238 8.34 15.13 6.06
C VAL A 238 8.04 16.03 4.85
N ALA A 239 7.47 17.21 5.08
CA ALA A 239 7.14 18.17 4.02
C ALA A 239 8.38 18.53 3.18
N ARG A 240 9.53 18.78 3.85
CA ARG A 240 10.78 19.05 3.15
C ARG A 240 11.20 17.91 2.22
N TYR A 241 11.15 16.65 2.69
CA TYR A 241 11.58 15.51 1.88
C TYR A 241 10.57 15.14 0.79
N LEU A 242 9.27 15.40 1.00
CA LEU A 242 8.28 15.34 -0.08
C LEU A 242 8.65 16.31 -1.20
N GLY A 243 8.97 17.57 -0.89
CA GLY A 243 9.45 18.53 -1.88
C GLY A 243 10.77 18.15 -2.58
N VAL A 244 11.58 17.22 -2.00
CA VAL A 244 12.78 16.67 -2.63
C VAL A 244 12.48 15.51 -3.57
N TYR A 245 11.53 14.64 -3.18
CA TYR A 245 11.29 13.36 -3.88
C TYR A 245 10.07 13.39 -4.81
N GLU A 246 9.27 14.42 -4.75
CA GLU A 246 8.16 14.64 -5.68
C GLU A 246 8.52 15.69 -6.74
N THR A 247 7.79 15.65 -7.84
CA THR A 247 7.92 16.63 -8.92
C THR A 247 7.49 18.03 -8.45
N SER A 248 8.14 19.06 -8.96
CA SER A 248 7.73 20.46 -8.73
C SER A 248 6.48 20.85 -9.54
N SER A 249 6.02 20.01 -10.47
CA SER A 249 4.80 20.19 -11.25
C SER A 249 3.89 18.99 -11.00
N PRO A 250 3.21 18.93 -9.82
CA PRO A 250 2.38 17.79 -9.44
C PRO A 250 1.14 17.69 -10.32
N SER A 251 0.76 16.47 -10.70
CA SER A 251 -0.40 16.22 -11.55
C SER A 251 -1.71 16.48 -10.77
N TYR A 252 -2.46 17.49 -11.18
CA TYR A 252 -3.80 17.75 -10.67
C TYR A 252 -4.80 16.66 -11.02
N LEU A 253 -4.59 15.94 -12.13
CA LEU A 253 -5.38 14.75 -12.46
C LEU A 253 -5.23 13.65 -11.40
N PHE A 254 -4.01 13.42 -10.91
CA PHE A 254 -3.79 12.44 -9.86
C PHE A 254 -4.42 12.88 -8.53
N MET A 255 -4.29 14.15 -8.17
CA MET A 255 -4.90 14.69 -6.96
C MET A 255 -6.43 14.63 -7.03
N ALA A 256 -7.03 15.00 -8.16
CA ALA A 256 -8.47 14.85 -8.37
C ALA A 256 -8.94 13.39 -8.28
N GLY A 257 -8.16 12.45 -8.83
CA GLY A 257 -8.45 11.01 -8.72
C GLY A 257 -8.34 10.49 -7.28
N MET A 258 -7.39 10.99 -6.49
CA MET A 258 -7.28 10.68 -5.06
C MET A 258 -8.46 11.24 -4.28
N ASP A 259 -8.81 12.50 -4.50
CA ASP A 259 -9.92 13.16 -3.81
C ASP A 259 -11.26 12.48 -4.10
N ALA A 260 -11.54 12.16 -5.35
CA ALA A 260 -12.72 11.39 -5.75
C ALA A 260 -12.76 9.98 -5.12
N CYS A 261 -11.61 9.33 -4.98
CA CYS A 261 -11.50 8.04 -4.30
C CYS A 261 -11.81 8.17 -2.79
N ILE A 262 -11.28 9.20 -2.12
CA ILE A 262 -11.54 9.46 -0.70
C ILE A 262 -13.02 9.79 -0.47
N ASP A 263 -13.63 10.59 -1.33
CA ASP A 263 -15.07 10.90 -1.24
C ASP A 263 -15.93 9.65 -1.44
N LEU A 264 -15.60 8.80 -2.41
CA LEU A 264 -16.30 7.51 -2.59
C LEU A 264 -16.23 6.64 -1.33
N LEU A 265 -15.05 6.52 -0.73
CA LEU A 265 -14.89 5.74 0.50
C LEU A 265 -15.67 6.32 1.66
N ARG A 266 -15.67 7.63 1.80
CA ARG A 266 -16.39 8.34 2.86
C ARG A 266 -17.91 8.16 2.74
N GLU A 267 -18.44 8.22 1.51
CA GLU A 267 -19.87 8.19 1.25
C GLU A 267 -20.45 6.78 1.13
N GLN A 268 -19.71 5.87 0.51
CA GLN A 268 -20.19 4.55 0.12
C GLN A 268 -19.30 3.39 0.60
N GLY A 269 -18.17 3.67 1.24
CA GLY A 269 -17.17 2.65 1.57
C GLY A 269 -17.75 1.47 2.35
N ALA A 270 -18.56 1.72 3.37
CA ALA A 270 -19.17 0.66 4.18
C ALA A 270 -20.04 -0.30 3.35
N GLU A 271 -20.86 0.24 2.43
CA GLU A 271 -21.73 -0.56 1.56
C GLU A 271 -20.93 -1.34 0.52
N LEU A 272 -19.98 -0.67 -0.14
CA LEU A 272 -19.13 -1.28 -1.16
C LEU A 272 -18.28 -2.43 -0.60
N PHE A 273 -17.70 -2.25 0.59
CA PHE A 273 -16.92 -3.30 1.24
C PHE A 273 -17.77 -4.43 1.81
N ALA A 274 -19.01 -4.15 2.25
CA ALA A 274 -19.97 -5.20 2.63
C ALA A 274 -20.34 -6.08 1.42
N GLU A 275 -20.55 -5.46 0.25
CA GLU A 275 -20.79 -6.20 -1.00
C GLU A 275 -19.57 -6.98 -1.45
N TYR A 276 -18.37 -6.35 -1.36
CA TYR A 276 -17.12 -7.03 -1.69
C TYR A 276 -16.90 -8.25 -0.80
N ARG A 277 -17.12 -8.14 0.51
CA ARG A 277 -17.04 -9.28 1.44
C ARG A 277 -17.99 -10.42 1.04
N ARG A 278 -19.25 -10.11 0.72
CA ARG A 278 -20.21 -11.12 0.26
C ARG A 278 -19.71 -11.86 -0.99
N ARG A 279 -19.09 -11.17 -1.93
CA ARG A 279 -18.51 -11.78 -3.15
C ARG A 279 -17.31 -12.66 -2.84
N LEU A 280 -16.42 -12.22 -1.96
CA LEU A 280 -15.29 -13.04 -1.51
C LEU A 280 -15.77 -14.31 -0.80
N ASP A 281 -16.76 -14.19 0.11
CA ASP A 281 -17.33 -15.34 0.80
C ASP A 281 -17.98 -16.34 -0.16
N ALA A 282 -18.67 -15.84 -1.19
CA ALA A 282 -19.21 -16.69 -2.25
C ALA A 282 -18.10 -17.40 -3.03
N PHE A 283 -17.08 -16.66 -3.46
CA PHE A 283 -15.92 -17.22 -4.17
C PHE A 283 -15.23 -18.32 -3.35
N TYR A 284 -14.94 -18.06 -2.08
CA TYR A 284 -14.32 -19.06 -1.20
C TYR A 284 -15.19 -20.29 -0.97
N ARG A 285 -16.50 -20.10 -0.89
CA ARG A 285 -17.45 -21.24 -0.78
C ARG A 285 -17.46 -22.04 -2.08
N ASP A 286 -17.58 -21.37 -3.22
CA ASP A 286 -17.72 -22.02 -4.52
C ASP A 286 -16.43 -22.69 -4.99
N THR A 287 -15.27 -22.35 -4.41
CA THR A 287 -13.95 -22.94 -4.68
C THR A 287 -13.51 -23.97 -3.64
N ALA A 288 -14.38 -24.34 -2.68
CA ALA A 288 -13.99 -25.22 -1.57
C ALA A 288 -13.61 -26.62 -2.02
N ASP A 289 -14.28 -27.15 -3.03
CA ASP A 289 -14.16 -28.56 -3.49
C ASP A 289 -13.36 -28.71 -4.78
N LEU A 290 -12.50 -27.73 -5.12
CA LEU A 290 -11.63 -27.86 -6.31
C LEU A 290 -10.62 -28.99 -6.12
N ALA A 291 -10.63 -29.97 -7.05
CA ALA A 291 -9.79 -31.16 -6.94
C ALA A 291 -8.34 -30.96 -7.38
N GLN A 292 -8.07 -30.04 -8.30
CA GLN A 292 -6.76 -29.84 -8.92
C GLN A 292 -6.08 -28.52 -8.51
N LEU A 293 -6.86 -27.55 -8.02
CA LEU A 293 -6.40 -26.25 -7.55
C LEU A 293 -6.73 -26.11 -6.08
N HIS A 294 -5.88 -25.44 -5.33
CA HIS A 294 -6.19 -25.05 -3.96
C HIS A 294 -6.15 -23.53 -3.86
N VAL A 295 -7.28 -22.93 -3.50
CA VAL A 295 -7.36 -21.52 -3.15
C VAL A 295 -7.02 -21.39 -1.68
N MET A 296 -5.93 -20.71 -1.37
CA MET A 296 -5.46 -20.50 -0.01
C MET A 296 -6.56 -19.87 0.86
N ARG A 297 -6.64 -20.32 2.11
CA ARG A 297 -7.61 -19.88 3.11
C ARG A 297 -6.89 -19.48 4.39
N ARG A 298 -7.61 -18.78 5.27
CA ARG A 298 -7.06 -18.37 6.57
C ARG A 298 -6.60 -19.57 7.42
N GLU A 299 -7.29 -20.69 7.36
CA GLU A 299 -6.94 -21.91 8.06
C GLU A 299 -5.65 -22.60 7.54
N ASP A 300 -5.16 -22.22 6.37
CA ASP A 300 -3.87 -22.69 5.85
C ASP A 300 -2.67 -22.00 6.53
N LEU A 301 -2.93 -20.91 7.26
CA LEU A 301 -1.92 -20.17 8.00
C LEU A 301 -2.04 -20.41 9.50
N CYS A 302 -0.91 -20.61 10.18
CA CYS A 302 -0.87 -20.60 11.64
C CYS A 302 -0.53 -19.21 12.20
N LYS A 303 -0.74 -19.01 13.51
CA LYS A 303 -0.51 -17.72 14.16
C LYS A 303 0.96 -17.27 14.15
N GLU A 304 1.87 -18.20 14.03
CA GLU A 304 3.31 -17.92 13.91
C GLU A 304 3.65 -17.37 12.52
N GLU A 305 2.89 -17.79 11.50
CA GLU A 305 3.10 -17.39 10.12
C GLU A 305 2.44 -16.06 9.79
N ALA A 306 1.26 -15.78 10.34
CA ALA A 306 0.51 -14.56 10.12
C ALA A 306 -0.33 -14.20 11.36
N TYR A 307 -0.27 -12.93 11.78
CA TYR A 307 -1.19 -12.39 12.79
C TYR A 307 -2.60 -12.26 12.21
N ASP A 308 -2.69 -11.72 11.01
CA ASP A 308 -3.90 -11.60 10.22
C ASP A 308 -3.58 -11.80 8.73
N TRP A 309 -4.60 -11.87 7.89
CA TRP A 309 -4.44 -12.05 6.45
C TRP A 309 -5.55 -11.33 5.68
N ASP A 310 -5.13 -10.61 4.62
CA ASP A 310 -6.03 -10.01 3.64
C ASP A 310 -6.47 -11.06 2.61
N ASP A 311 -7.59 -11.67 2.82
CA ASP A 311 -8.16 -12.69 1.95
C ASP A 311 -8.74 -12.16 0.63
N SER A 312 -8.66 -10.85 0.39
CA SER A 312 -8.86 -10.26 -0.93
C SER A 312 -7.71 -10.58 -1.90
N LYS A 313 -6.58 -11.05 -1.39
CA LYS A 313 -5.46 -11.61 -2.15
C LYS A 313 -5.73 -13.08 -2.45
N LEU A 314 -6.21 -13.36 -3.65
CA LEU A 314 -6.54 -14.71 -4.07
C LEU A 314 -5.25 -15.47 -4.44
N ILE A 315 -4.73 -16.26 -3.50
CA ILE A 315 -3.55 -17.10 -3.71
C ILE A 315 -4.02 -18.49 -4.18
N ILE A 316 -3.57 -18.90 -5.35
CA ILE A 316 -4.00 -20.16 -5.98
C ILE A 316 -2.80 -21.06 -6.20
N TYR A 317 -2.82 -22.21 -5.55
CA TYR A 317 -1.85 -23.27 -5.77
C TYR A 317 -2.32 -24.18 -6.90
N ALA A 318 -1.53 -24.22 -7.98
CA ALA A 318 -1.88 -24.91 -9.21
C ALA A 318 -1.48 -26.41 -9.23
N GLY A 319 -0.99 -26.94 -8.12
CA GLY A 319 -0.60 -28.34 -8.00
C GLY A 319 0.40 -28.77 -9.09
N ALA A 320 0.13 -29.90 -9.72
CA ALA A 320 1.01 -30.47 -10.76
C ALA A 320 1.06 -29.63 -12.06
N MET A 321 0.08 -28.77 -12.30
CA MET A 321 0.05 -27.89 -13.49
C MET A 321 1.14 -26.82 -13.41
N GLY A 322 1.39 -26.27 -12.22
CA GLY A 322 2.28 -25.16 -11.99
C GLY A 322 1.65 -23.79 -12.32
N GLY A 323 2.13 -22.74 -11.63
CA GLY A 323 1.54 -21.40 -11.72
C GLY A 323 1.62 -20.76 -13.10
N GLU A 324 2.73 -20.93 -13.82
CA GLU A 324 2.90 -20.39 -15.18
C GLU A 324 1.91 -20.99 -16.16
N ALA A 325 1.70 -22.31 -16.13
CA ALA A 325 0.74 -22.99 -17.01
C ALA A 325 -0.69 -22.54 -16.69
N LEU A 326 -1.04 -22.41 -15.42
CA LEU A 326 -2.35 -21.87 -15.00
C LEU A 326 -2.53 -20.43 -15.49
N HIS A 327 -1.50 -19.57 -15.36
CA HIS A 327 -1.56 -18.18 -15.86
C HIS A 327 -1.84 -18.14 -17.38
N GLN A 328 -1.14 -18.98 -18.18
CA GLN A 328 -1.35 -19.02 -19.62
C GLN A 328 -2.74 -19.54 -20.00
N GLU A 329 -3.25 -20.54 -19.27
CA GLU A 329 -4.61 -21.05 -19.44
C GLU A 329 -5.66 -19.97 -19.15
N LEU A 330 -5.53 -19.29 -18.01
CA LEU A 330 -6.45 -18.21 -17.61
C LEU A 330 -6.44 -17.05 -18.61
N LEU A 331 -5.25 -16.67 -19.11
CA LEU A 331 -5.14 -15.59 -20.08
C LEU A 331 -5.66 -16.02 -21.46
N GLY A 332 -5.25 -17.18 -21.95
CA GLY A 332 -5.51 -17.62 -23.33
C GLY A 332 -6.93 -18.10 -23.58
N HIS A 333 -7.55 -18.78 -22.60
CA HIS A 333 -8.86 -19.40 -22.75
C HIS A 333 -9.98 -18.73 -21.95
N HIS A 334 -9.63 -18.06 -20.85
CA HIS A 334 -10.60 -17.43 -19.97
C HIS A 334 -10.51 -15.90 -19.94
N HIS A 335 -9.60 -15.31 -20.70
CA HIS A 335 -9.39 -13.85 -20.83
C HIS A 335 -9.16 -13.17 -19.48
N LEU A 336 -8.49 -13.85 -18.54
CA LEU A 336 -8.15 -13.34 -17.22
C LEU A 336 -6.66 -13.01 -17.15
N GLN A 337 -6.33 -11.71 -17.08
CA GLN A 337 -4.95 -11.22 -16.91
C GLN A 337 -4.63 -11.12 -15.42
N MET A 338 -3.80 -12.04 -14.93
CA MET A 338 -3.34 -12.06 -13.53
C MET A 338 -2.21 -11.06 -13.27
#